data_3440ee3a05c1d2a38e96a3bfb0a52ddb
#
_entry.id   3440ee3a05c1d2a38e96a3bfb0a52ddb
#
_cell.length_a   1.000
_cell.length_b   1.000
_cell.length_c   1.000
_cell.angle_alpha   90.00
_cell.angle_beta   90.00
_cell.angle_gamma   90.00
#
_symmetry.space_group_name_H-M   'P 1'
#
loop_
_entity.id
_entity.type
_entity.pdbx_description
1 polymer ?
#
loop_
_entity_poly.entity_id
_entity_poly.type
_entity_poly.pdbx_seq_one_letter_code
_entity_poly.pdbx_strand_id
1 'polypeptide(L)'
;MRDRLRHFVAHESLRVSRGLPSARRPCYIVGAMASHHDLEQHRAALIGHCYRMMGSVADADDAVQETMVRAWRGLGSFEERASLRTWLTRIATRVCLDALADRTRRLRPIELEGPCTVDDPLTELPRGHWIEPIPDEVALPADVDPLERVSLRQSIRLAFVAALQHRPPKQRAALLLTEVLGWPAADVADTLETSVASVNSALQRARAKLAGFGDLPEGAASLTAAQSALLDRYVDAFERYDIDALVRLLRDDVTLSMPPYRLWLRGHENIRRWMLGRGIDCRGSRLVPTWASGSPAFGQYRSTGPWALIVLELHGDRIAAMNYFLDTETFFPRFGLPPERPA
;
A
#
# COMPACT_ATOMS: atom_id res chain seq x y z
N MET A 1 19.72 -7.66 20.24
CA MET A 1 18.64 -6.66 20.07
C MET A 1 18.97 -5.61 18.99
N ARG A 2 20.23 -5.15 18.83
CA ARG A 2 20.65 -4.19 17.75
C ARG A 2 20.65 -4.79 16.33
N ASP A 3 20.65 -6.10 16.15
CA ASP A 3 20.71 -6.73 14.82
C ASP A 3 19.35 -6.94 14.13
N ARG A 4 18.24 -6.90 14.86
CA ARG A 4 16.92 -7.18 14.27
C ARG A 4 16.36 -6.04 13.41
N LEU A 5 16.78 -4.79 13.64
CA LEU A 5 16.38 -3.66 12.80
C LEU A 5 17.37 -3.30 11.70
N ARG A 6 18.56 -3.92 11.68
CA ARG A 6 19.48 -3.78 10.52
C ARG A 6 18.84 -4.26 9.21
N HIS A 7 17.82 -5.11 9.25
CA HIS A 7 17.04 -5.50 8.06
C HIS A 7 16.17 -4.35 7.50
N PHE A 8 15.86 -3.32 8.29
CA PHE A 8 15.17 -2.14 7.79
C PHE A 8 16.07 -1.22 6.94
N VAL A 9 17.39 -1.33 7.08
CA VAL A 9 18.37 -0.41 6.45
C VAL A 9 19.23 -1.10 5.39
N ALA A 10 19.29 -2.43 5.34
CA ALA A 10 20.36 -3.17 4.63
C ALA A 10 20.08 -3.56 3.18
N HIS A 11 19.02 -3.08 2.52
CA HIS A 11 18.75 -3.40 1.10
C HIS A 11 19.23 -2.34 0.10
N GLU A 12 20.04 -1.36 0.52
CA GLU A 12 20.68 -0.38 -0.38
C GLU A 12 22.20 -0.49 -0.31
N SER A 13 22.77 -1.47 -1.00
CA SER A 13 24.21 -1.47 -1.32
C SER A 13 24.42 -1.34 -2.83
N LEU A 14 24.69 -0.11 -3.25
CA LEU A 14 25.20 0.28 -4.55
C LEU A 14 26.35 -0.62 -5.05
N ARG A 15 26.18 -1.19 -6.23
CA ARG A 15 27.30 -1.58 -7.11
C ARG A 15 27.45 -0.57 -8.23
N VAL A 16 28.39 0.35 -8.04
CA VAL A 16 28.95 1.17 -9.12
C VAL A 16 29.93 0.30 -9.91
N SER A 17 29.60 -0.05 -11.14
CA SER A 17 30.56 -0.59 -12.10
C SER A 17 30.88 0.46 -13.16
N ARG A 18 32.17 0.80 -13.22
CA ARG A 18 32.79 1.74 -14.15
C ARG A 18 32.70 1.23 -15.60
N GLY A 19 32.45 2.17 -16.51
CA GLY A 19 32.28 1.93 -17.94
C GLY A 19 33.57 1.55 -18.67
N LEU A 20 33.40 0.93 -19.81
CA LEU A 20 34.35 0.73 -20.89
C LEU A 20 33.82 1.33 -22.20
N PRO A 21 34.66 1.79 -23.13
CA PRO A 21 34.26 2.71 -24.19
C PRO A 21 33.60 2.06 -25.39
N SER A 22 32.82 2.89 -26.09
CA SER A 22 31.96 2.63 -27.23
C SER A 22 32.70 1.97 -28.44
N ALA A 23 32.23 0.81 -28.82
CA ALA A 23 32.37 0.30 -30.20
C ALA A 23 31.09 0.67 -31.00
N ARG A 24 31.28 1.45 -32.06
CA ARG A 24 30.20 1.80 -33.02
C ARG A 24 29.63 0.54 -33.61
N ARG A 25 28.37 0.24 -33.33
CA ARG A 25 27.58 -0.82 -34.02
C ARG A 25 26.81 -0.20 -35.19
N PRO A 26 26.72 -0.87 -36.34
CA PRO A 26 25.95 -0.38 -37.48
C PRO A 26 24.47 -0.37 -37.16
N CYS A 27 23.77 0.72 -37.52
CA CYS A 27 22.31 0.86 -37.45
C CYS A 27 21.64 -0.19 -38.38
N TYR A 28 21.18 -1.27 -37.78
CA TYR A 28 20.02 -1.98 -38.32
C TYR A 28 18.84 -1.62 -37.42
N ILE A 29 18.03 -0.66 -37.88
CA ILE A 29 16.71 -0.38 -37.32
C ILE A 29 15.80 -1.53 -37.78
N VAL A 30 15.91 -2.68 -37.15
CA VAL A 30 14.83 -3.61 -37.02
C VAL A 30 14.13 -3.16 -35.72
N GLY A 31 12.97 -2.50 -35.79
CA GLY A 31 12.15 -2.21 -34.66
C GLY A 31 11.95 -3.51 -33.87
N ALA A 32 12.62 -3.65 -32.73
CA ALA A 32 12.46 -4.81 -31.89
C ALA A 32 11.02 -4.77 -31.38
N MET A 33 10.16 -5.64 -31.96
CA MET A 33 8.80 -5.81 -31.47
C MET A 33 8.90 -6.14 -29.97
N ALA A 34 8.20 -5.37 -29.14
CA ALA A 34 8.17 -5.60 -27.70
C ALA A 34 7.86 -7.08 -27.42
N SER A 35 8.62 -7.67 -26.53
CA SER A 35 8.55 -9.09 -26.18
C SER A 35 7.72 -9.31 -24.90
N HIS A 36 7.38 -10.56 -24.61
CA HIS A 36 6.77 -10.91 -23.31
C HIS A 36 7.61 -10.43 -22.13
N HIS A 37 8.93 -10.50 -22.25
CA HIS A 37 9.87 -10.04 -21.23
C HIS A 37 9.73 -8.53 -20.96
N ASP A 38 9.53 -7.73 -22.02
CA ASP A 38 9.34 -6.28 -21.89
C ASP A 38 8.04 -5.93 -21.17
N LEU A 39 6.98 -6.74 -21.31
CA LEU A 39 5.74 -6.57 -20.56
C LEU A 39 5.94 -6.83 -19.06
N GLU A 40 6.66 -7.90 -18.72
CA GLU A 40 6.88 -8.31 -17.32
C GLU A 40 7.67 -7.28 -16.50
N GLN A 41 8.56 -6.51 -17.11
CA GLN A 41 9.29 -5.43 -16.45
C GLN A 41 8.35 -4.36 -15.85
N HIS A 42 7.14 -4.23 -16.38
CA HIS A 42 6.16 -3.26 -15.91
C HIS A 42 5.19 -3.80 -14.85
N ARG A 43 5.28 -5.10 -14.48
CA ARG A 43 4.35 -5.76 -13.57
C ARG A 43 4.19 -5.01 -12.25
N ALA A 44 5.28 -4.64 -11.56
CA ALA A 44 5.22 -3.95 -10.29
C ALA A 44 4.49 -2.58 -10.38
N ALA A 45 4.79 -1.81 -11.45
CA ALA A 45 4.11 -0.53 -11.69
C ALA A 45 2.60 -0.72 -11.91
N LEU A 46 2.21 -1.78 -12.63
CA LEU A 46 0.81 -2.13 -12.89
C LEU A 46 0.12 -2.61 -11.62
N ILE A 47 0.76 -3.46 -10.80
CA ILE A 47 0.20 -3.91 -9.52
C ILE A 47 -0.05 -2.70 -8.62
N GLY A 48 0.91 -1.79 -8.49
CA GLY A 48 0.74 -0.56 -7.71
C GLY A 48 -0.43 0.31 -8.22
N HIS A 49 -0.60 0.44 -9.54
CA HIS A 49 -1.72 1.18 -10.14
C HIS A 49 -3.06 0.48 -9.86
N CYS A 50 -3.16 -0.82 -10.15
CA CYS A 50 -4.38 -1.59 -9.92
C CYS A 50 -4.76 -1.64 -8.44
N TYR A 51 -3.79 -1.77 -7.53
CA TYR A 51 -4.05 -1.72 -6.09
C TYR A 51 -4.67 -0.39 -5.65
N ARG A 52 -4.15 0.75 -6.12
CA ARG A 52 -4.75 2.07 -5.83
C ARG A 52 -6.18 2.18 -6.36
N MET A 53 -6.46 1.56 -7.50
CA MET A 53 -7.81 1.49 -8.06
C MET A 53 -8.73 0.59 -7.24
N MET A 54 -8.28 -0.58 -6.81
CA MET A 54 -9.11 -1.67 -6.27
C MET A 54 -9.14 -1.72 -4.74
N GLY A 55 -8.04 -1.34 -4.05
CA GLY A 55 -7.88 -1.46 -2.61
C GLY A 55 -7.68 -2.90 -2.10
N SER A 56 -7.38 -3.84 -2.98
CA SER A 56 -7.12 -5.24 -2.68
C SER A 56 -5.95 -5.75 -3.50
N VAL A 57 -5.08 -6.53 -2.86
CA VAL A 57 -3.93 -7.14 -3.53
C VAL A 57 -4.38 -8.23 -4.49
N ALA A 58 -5.32 -9.07 -4.07
CA ALA A 58 -5.85 -10.14 -4.92
C ALA A 58 -6.53 -9.58 -6.18
N ASP A 59 -7.40 -8.58 -6.02
CA ASP A 59 -8.05 -7.93 -7.16
C ASP A 59 -7.04 -7.23 -8.07
N ALA A 60 -5.96 -6.66 -7.50
CA ALA A 60 -4.90 -6.04 -8.28
C ALA A 60 -4.11 -7.08 -9.10
N ASP A 61 -3.78 -8.22 -8.51
CA ASP A 61 -3.13 -9.34 -9.21
C ASP A 61 -3.99 -9.82 -10.39
N ASP A 62 -5.29 -10.04 -10.18
CA ASP A 62 -6.23 -10.45 -11.23
C ASP A 62 -6.32 -9.41 -12.35
N ALA A 63 -6.42 -8.13 -12.01
CA ALA A 63 -6.46 -7.05 -12.98
C ALA A 63 -5.15 -6.95 -13.79
N VAL A 64 -4.00 -7.19 -13.16
CA VAL A 64 -2.72 -7.22 -13.87
C VAL A 64 -2.62 -8.43 -14.79
N GLN A 65 -3.07 -9.62 -14.38
CA GLN A 65 -3.10 -10.80 -15.24
C GLN A 65 -3.96 -10.53 -16.50
N GLU A 66 -5.16 -10.01 -16.34
CA GLU A 66 -6.04 -9.66 -17.46
C GLU A 66 -5.40 -8.57 -18.34
N THR A 67 -4.73 -7.58 -17.74
CA THR A 67 -3.99 -6.55 -18.47
C THR A 67 -2.89 -7.16 -19.34
N MET A 68 -2.11 -8.11 -18.79
CA MET A 68 -1.04 -8.78 -19.53
C MET A 68 -1.59 -9.62 -20.70
N VAL A 69 -2.72 -10.30 -20.49
CA VAL A 69 -3.40 -11.07 -21.56
C VAL A 69 -3.88 -10.14 -22.67
N ARG A 70 -4.55 -9.01 -22.34
CA ARG A 70 -4.99 -8.01 -23.32
C ARG A 70 -3.81 -7.36 -24.05
N ALA A 71 -2.76 -7.03 -23.30
CA ALA A 71 -1.55 -6.45 -23.87
C ALA A 71 -0.87 -7.41 -24.85
N TRP A 72 -0.72 -8.67 -24.49
CA TRP A 72 -0.11 -9.66 -25.37
C TRP A 72 -0.89 -9.84 -26.67
N ARG A 73 -2.21 -9.90 -26.61
CA ARG A 73 -3.07 -9.98 -27.81
C ARG A 73 -2.99 -8.72 -28.67
N GLY A 74 -2.80 -7.55 -28.06
CA GLY A 74 -2.73 -6.25 -28.75
C GLY A 74 -1.32 -5.82 -29.15
N LEU A 75 -0.27 -6.58 -28.80
CA LEU A 75 1.12 -6.16 -28.97
C LEU A 75 1.49 -5.89 -30.46
N GLY A 76 0.97 -6.70 -31.39
CA GLY A 76 1.17 -6.51 -32.80
C GLY A 76 0.55 -5.23 -33.39
N SER A 77 -0.36 -4.57 -32.67
CA SER A 77 -0.98 -3.29 -33.00
C SER A 77 -0.42 -2.11 -32.19
N PHE A 78 0.60 -2.34 -31.37
CA PHE A 78 1.26 -1.29 -30.62
C PHE A 78 2.16 -0.43 -31.52
N GLU A 79 1.72 0.78 -31.83
CA GLU A 79 2.35 1.68 -32.81
C GLU A 79 3.44 2.58 -32.19
N GLU A 80 3.90 2.34 -30.96
CA GLU A 80 4.92 3.13 -30.23
C GLU A 80 4.64 4.64 -30.14
N ARG A 81 3.37 5.06 -30.32
CA ARG A 81 2.97 6.47 -30.16
C ARG A 81 3.08 6.96 -28.70
N ALA A 82 3.16 6.04 -27.74
CA ALA A 82 3.39 6.26 -26.33
C ALA A 82 4.38 5.22 -25.79
N SER A 83 4.93 5.45 -24.60
CA SER A 83 5.77 4.42 -23.98
C SER A 83 4.95 3.14 -23.70
N LEU A 84 5.63 1.99 -23.71
CA LEU A 84 5.00 0.70 -23.37
C LEU A 84 4.32 0.75 -21.99
N ARG A 85 4.95 1.39 -21.01
CA ARG A 85 4.37 1.64 -19.67
C ARG A 85 3.05 2.40 -19.76
N THR A 86 3.00 3.47 -20.55
CA THR A 86 1.77 4.28 -20.75
C THR A 86 0.67 3.45 -21.38
N TRP A 87 0.97 2.70 -22.42
CA TRP A 87 0.00 1.84 -23.11
C TRP A 87 -0.56 0.75 -22.18
N LEU A 88 0.32 0.06 -21.43
CA LEU A 88 -0.09 -0.93 -20.44
C LEU A 88 -0.96 -0.33 -19.33
N THR A 89 -0.62 0.88 -18.84
CA THR A 89 -1.40 1.57 -17.82
C THR A 89 -2.80 1.95 -18.34
N ARG A 90 -2.95 2.31 -19.63
CA ARG A 90 -4.27 2.53 -20.26
C ARG A 90 -5.12 1.26 -20.22
N ILE A 91 -4.53 0.11 -20.58
CA ILE A 91 -5.22 -1.19 -20.53
C ILE A 91 -5.62 -1.52 -19.10
N ALA A 92 -4.68 -1.42 -18.14
CA ALA A 92 -4.92 -1.69 -16.73
C ALA A 92 -6.03 -0.81 -16.14
N THR A 93 -6.05 0.47 -16.50
CA THR A 93 -7.11 1.40 -16.05
C THR A 93 -8.50 0.94 -16.53
N ARG A 94 -8.63 0.52 -17.80
CA ARG A 94 -9.89 0.01 -18.33
C ARG A 94 -10.30 -1.31 -17.66
N VAL A 95 -9.36 -2.24 -17.49
CA VAL A 95 -9.60 -3.50 -16.75
C VAL A 95 -10.12 -3.21 -15.34
N CYS A 96 -9.50 -2.28 -14.60
CA CYS A 96 -9.96 -1.89 -13.28
C CYS A 96 -11.35 -1.25 -13.29
N LEU A 97 -11.65 -0.38 -14.28
CA LEU A 97 -12.96 0.24 -14.41
C LEU A 97 -14.06 -0.79 -14.69
N ASP A 98 -13.79 -1.76 -15.59
CA ASP A 98 -14.70 -2.87 -15.87
C ASP A 98 -14.98 -3.70 -14.60
N ALA A 99 -13.91 -4.06 -13.86
CA ALA A 99 -14.03 -4.85 -12.64
C ALA A 99 -14.74 -4.11 -11.48
N LEU A 100 -14.74 -2.78 -11.48
CA LEU A 100 -15.37 -1.96 -10.44
C LEU A 100 -16.82 -1.57 -10.75
N ALA A 101 -17.34 -1.91 -11.93
CA ALA A 101 -18.69 -1.49 -12.36
C ALA A 101 -19.80 -1.95 -11.38
N ASP A 102 -19.68 -3.19 -10.86
CA ASP A 102 -20.66 -3.83 -10.00
C ASP A 102 -20.17 -4.12 -8.58
N ARG A 103 -19.04 -3.54 -8.17
CA ARG A 103 -18.43 -3.82 -6.86
C ARG A 103 -18.76 -2.78 -5.81
N THR A 104 -18.95 -3.25 -4.57
CA THR A 104 -19.04 -2.38 -3.40
C THR A 104 -17.67 -1.76 -3.08
N ARG A 105 -17.70 -0.55 -2.52
CA ARG A 105 -16.52 0.18 -2.08
C ARG A 105 -15.84 -0.55 -0.90
N ARG A 106 -14.52 -0.68 -0.97
CA ARG A 106 -13.71 -1.15 0.16
C ARG A 106 -13.46 -0.02 1.17
N LEU A 107 -13.42 -0.35 2.45
CA LEU A 107 -13.33 0.60 3.55
C LEU A 107 -12.29 0.14 4.57
N ARG A 108 -11.89 1.07 5.44
CA ARG A 108 -11.26 0.74 6.73
C ARG A 108 -12.33 0.75 7.83
N PRO A 109 -12.16 0.01 8.95
CA PRO A 109 -13.12 0.04 10.05
C PRO A 109 -13.46 1.45 10.53
N ILE A 110 -12.47 2.33 10.61
CA ILE A 110 -12.61 3.74 11.02
C ILE A 110 -13.57 4.56 10.13
N GLU A 111 -13.91 4.07 8.96
CA GLU A 111 -14.77 4.76 7.98
C GLU A 111 -16.23 4.29 8.01
N LEU A 112 -16.56 3.30 8.83
CA LEU A 112 -17.93 2.77 8.93
C LEU A 112 -18.81 3.66 9.82
N GLU A 113 -18.50 3.68 11.11
CA GLU A 113 -19.28 4.38 12.15
C GLU A 113 -18.32 4.98 13.18
N GLY A 114 -18.85 5.61 14.23
CA GLY A 114 -18.03 6.10 15.36
C GLY A 114 -17.19 4.98 16.00
N PRO A 115 -16.22 5.36 16.86
CA PRO A 115 -15.37 4.38 17.53
C PRO A 115 -16.21 3.43 18.39
N CYS A 116 -15.83 2.15 18.36
CA CYS A 116 -16.40 1.13 19.21
C CYS A 116 -15.97 1.31 20.68
N THR A 117 -16.70 0.71 21.59
CA THR A 117 -16.21 0.45 22.95
C THR A 117 -15.47 -0.89 23.00
N VAL A 118 -14.69 -1.12 24.05
CA VAL A 118 -13.99 -2.39 24.23
C VAL A 118 -14.91 -3.58 24.47
N ASP A 119 -16.16 -3.30 24.88
CA ASP A 119 -17.16 -4.29 25.24
C ASP A 119 -18.08 -4.65 24.05
N ASP A 120 -18.03 -3.89 22.96
CA ASP A 120 -18.84 -4.14 21.78
C ASP A 120 -18.56 -5.53 21.17
N PRO A 121 -19.56 -6.18 20.55
CA PRO A 121 -19.38 -7.48 19.93
C PRO A 121 -18.42 -7.40 18.74
N LEU A 122 -17.61 -8.44 18.54
CA LEU A 122 -16.76 -8.59 17.37
C LEU A 122 -17.62 -9.06 16.18
N THR A 123 -18.10 -8.11 15.39
CA THR A 123 -18.87 -8.39 14.18
C THR A 123 -17.92 -8.42 12.98
N GLU A 124 -17.88 -9.56 12.30
CA GLU A 124 -17.11 -9.72 11.07
C GLU A 124 -17.90 -9.20 9.86
N LEU A 125 -17.17 -8.61 8.92
CA LEU A 125 -17.66 -8.34 7.57
C LEU A 125 -16.82 -9.13 6.56
N PRO A 126 -17.42 -9.48 5.41
CA PRO A 126 -16.72 -10.20 4.37
C PRO A 126 -15.43 -9.47 3.94
N ARG A 127 -14.38 -10.22 3.61
CA ARG A 127 -13.10 -9.70 3.17
C ARG A 127 -13.20 -8.62 2.09
N GLY A 128 -14.15 -8.78 1.15
CA GLY A 128 -14.41 -7.81 0.08
C GLY A 128 -14.79 -6.40 0.55
N HIS A 129 -15.12 -6.19 1.83
CA HIS A 129 -15.41 -4.88 2.40
C HIS A 129 -14.15 -4.10 2.80
N TRP A 130 -13.01 -4.76 2.95
CA TRP A 130 -11.83 -4.16 3.56
C TRP A 130 -10.77 -3.78 2.54
N ILE A 131 -10.12 -2.65 2.78
CA ILE A 131 -8.85 -2.33 2.13
C ILE A 131 -7.81 -3.27 2.71
N GLU A 132 -7.06 -3.93 1.83
CA GLU A 132 -5.99 -4.85 2.20
C GLU A 132 -4.63 -4.16 2.17
N PRO A 133 -3.67 -4.57 3.03
CA PRO A 133 -2.29 -4.10 2.94
C PRO A 133 -1.58 -4.74 1.74
N ILE A 134 -0.64 -4.01 1.14
CA ILE A 134 0.19 -4.50 0.03
C ILE A 134 1.67 -4.47 0.42
N PRO A 135 2.47 -5.50 0.06
CA PRO A 135 3.91 -5.43 0.23
C PRO A 135 4.53 -4.33 -0.64
N ASP A 136 5.41 -3.51 -0.07
CA ASP A 136 6.06 -2.41 -0.78
C ASP A 136 6.85 -2.93 -2.00
N GLU A 137 7.51 -4.07 -1.87
CA GLU A 137 8.32 -4.70 -2.92
C GLU A 137 7.50 -5.07 -4.17
N VAL A 138 6.22 -5.41 -3.98
CA VAL A 138 5.31 -5.81 -5.05
C VAL A 138 4.70 -4.62 -5.78
N ALA A 139 4.46 -3.51 -5.03
CA ALA A 139 3.73 -2.35 -5.55
C ALA A 139 4.63 -1.23 -6.06
N LEU A 140 5.93 -1.23 -5.69
CA LEU A 140 6.88 -0.17 -5.99
C LEU A 140 7.94 -0.69 -6.97
N PRO A 141 8.01 -0.17 -8.20
CA PRO A 141 9.05 -0.52 -9.14
C PRO A 141 10.45 -0.24 -8.57
N ALA A 142 11.41 -1.10 -8.86
CA ALA A 142 12.78 -0.96 -8.37
C ALA A 142 13.59 0.09 -9.15
N ASP A 143 13.22 0.34 -10.39
CA ASP A 143 13.93 1.11 -11.41
C ASP A 143 13.47 2.58 -11.56
N VAL A 144 12.68 3.07 -10.60
CA VAL A 144 12.19 4.46 -10.61
C VAL A 144 13.12 5.40 -9.85
N ASP A 145 13.09 6.69 -10.25
CA ASP A 145 13.79 7.76 -9.56
C ASP A 145 13.45 7.80 -8.06
N PRO A 146 14.39 8.10 -7.16
CA PRO A 146 14.13 8.17 -5.71
C PRO A 146 12.97 9.09 -5.32
N LEU A 147 12.79 10.25 -5.97
CA LEU A 147 11.67 11.15 -5.70
C LEU A 147 10.34 10.55 -6.17
N GLU A 148 10.31 9.93 -7.36
CA GLU A 148 9.16 9.19 -7.86
C GLU A 148 8.81 8.05 -6.89
N ARG A 149 9.80 7.31 -6.40
CA ARG A 149 9.61 6.21 -5.44
C ARG A 149 8.96 6.68 -4.14
N VAL A 150 9.36 7.86 -3.60
CA VAL A 150 8.72 8.46 -2.42
C VAL A 150 7.25 8.76 -2.68
N SER A 151 6.94 9.40 -3.81
CA SER A 151 5.56 9.72 -4.20
C SER A 151 4.71 8.46 -4.38
N LEU A 152 5.25 7.43 -5.05
CA LEU A 152 4.58 6.14 -5.22
C LEU A 152 4.33 5.45 -3.88
N ARG A 153 5.31 5.47 -2.95
CA ARG A 153 5.17 4.91 -1.60
C ARG A 153 4.06 5.61 -0.80
N GLN A 154 3.97 6.93 -0.87
CA GLN A 154 2.88 7.68 -0.23
C GLN A 154 1.51 7.29 -0.80
N SER A 155 1.45 7.06 -2.11
CA SER A 155 0.21 6.76 -2.82
C SER A 155 -0.35 5.35 -2.57
N ILE A 156 0.41 4.43 -1.97
CA ILE A 156 -0.07 3.11 -1.55
C ILE A 156 -0.44 3.04 -0.06
N ARG A 157 -0.28 4.13 0.71
CA ARG A 157 -0.69 4.17 2.11
C ARG A 157 -2.17 3.88 2.27
N LEU A 158 -2.51 3.15 3.33
CA LEU A 158 -3.89 2.76 3.62
C LEU A 158 -4.83 3.97 3.66
N ALA A 159 -4.41 5.08 4.29
CA ALA A 159 -5.18 6.31 4.34
C ALA A 159 -5.44 6.91 2.95
N PHE A 160 -4.43 6.93 2.08
CA PHE A 160 -4.57 7.46 0.71
C PHE A 160 -5.47 6.56 -0.13
N VAL A 161 -5.25 5.24 -0.10
CA VAL A 161 -6.08 4.27 -0.83
C VAL A 161 -7.53 4.34 -0.34
N ALA A 162 -7.77 4.49 0.96
CA ALA A 162 -9.09 4.71 1.53
C ALA A 162 -9.75 5.99 0.97
N ALA A 163 -9.03 7.11 0.98
CA ALA A 163 -9.52 8.37 0.41
C ALA A 163 -9.89 8.22 -1.08
N LEU A 164 -9.16 7.40 -1.83
CA LEU A 164 -9.49 7.07 -3.22
C LEU A 164 -10.77 6.24 -3.33
N GLN A 165 -11.00 5.28 -2.42
CA GLN A 165 -12.20 4.43 -2.47
C GLN A 165 -13.51 5.23 -2.28
N HIS A 166 -13.46 6.41 -1.66
CA HIS A 166 -14.59 7.31 -1.56
C HIS A 166 -14.96 8.02 -2.88
N ARG A 167 -14.29 7.71 -4.00
CA ARG A 167 -14.54 8.31 -5.33
C ARG A 167 -15.21 7.32 -6.26
N PRO A 168 -16.08 7.81 -7.15
CA PRO A 168 -16.49 7.01 -8.31
C PRO A 168 -15.26 6.51 -9.08
N PRO A 169 -15.27 5.30 -9.64
CA PRO A 169 -14.10 4.69 -10.28
C PRO A 169 -13.42 5.58 -11.34
N LYS A 170 -14.19 6.25 -12.22
CA LYS A 170 -13.62 7.17 -13.23
C LYS A 170 -12.92 8.40 -12.61
N GLN A 171 -13.46 8.95 -11.50
CA GLN A 171 -12.81 10.08 -10.81
C GLN A 171 -11.53 9.64 -10.10
N ARG A 172 -11.51 8.45 -9.55
CA ARG A 172 -10.33 7.81 -8.96
C ARG A 172 -9.24 7.62 -10.01
N ALA A 173 -9.59 7.07 -11.17
CA ALA A 173 -8.67 6.89 -12.29
C ALA A 173 -8.10 8.24 -12.76
N ALA A 174 -8.93 9.26 -12.94
CA ALA A 174 -8.48 10.60 -13.35
C ALA A 174 -7.44 11.15 -12.35
N LEU A 175 -7.70 11.04 -11.04
CA LEU A 175 -6.78 11.50 -10.00
C LEU A 175 -5.46 10.74 -10.04
N LEU A 176 -5.51 9.41 -10.15
CA LEU A 176 -4.30 8.57 -10.17
C LEU A 176 -3.44 8.86 -11.40
N LEU A 177 -4.04 8.93 -12.59
CA LEU A 177 -3.32 9.20 -13.81
C LEU A 177 -2.67 10.59 -13.80
N THR A 178 -3.37 11.61 -13.25
CA THR A 178 -2.86 12.99 -13.22
C THR A 178 -1.89 13.24 -12.05
N GLU A 179 -2.30 12.94 -10.80
CA GLU A 179 -1.54 13.34 -9.61
C GLU A 179 -0.43 12.36 -9.24
N VAL A 180 -0.62 11.06 -9.52
CA VAL A 180 0.38 10.04 -9.17
C VAL A 180 1.30 9.74 -10.35
N LEU A 181 0.75 9.69 -11.58
CA LEU A 181 1.52 9.33 -12.78
C LEU A 181 1.89 10.54 -13.65
N GLY A 182 1.43 11.76 -13.31
CA GLY A 182 1.81 12.99 -14.00
C GLY A 182 1.30 13.13 -15.43
N TRP A 183 0.22 12.42 -15.80
CA TRP A 183 -0.28 12.46 -17.16
C TRP A 183 -0.97 13.79 -17.51
N PRO A 184 -0.78 14.30 -18.75
CA PRO A 184 -1.54 15.45 -19.24
C PRO A 184 -3.05 15.17 -19.24
N ALA A 185 -3.86 16.19 -18.93
CA ALA A 185 -5.31 16.05 -18.85
C ALA A 185 -5.94 15.58 -20.18
N ALA A 186 -5.31 15.86 -21.31
CA ALA A 186 -5.73 15.36 -22.63
C ALA A 186 -5.62 13.84 -22.74
N ASP A 187 -4.47 13.27 -22.31
CA ASP A 187 -4.24 11.81 -22.35
C ASP A 187 -5.16 11.07 -21.37
N VAL A 188 -5.45 11.69 -20.22
CA VAL A 188 -6.41 11.16 -19.24
C VAL A 188 -7.82 11.17 -19.83
N ALA A 189 -8.22 12.25 -20.49
CA ALA A 189 -9.54 12.39 -21.14
C ALA A 189 -9.75 11.33 -22.22
N ASP A 190 -8.73 11.10 -23.08
CA ASP A 190 -8.71 10.04 -24.08
C ASP A 190 -8.84 8.64 -23.46
N THR A 191 -8.04 8.37 -22.41
CA THR A 191 -8.04 7.07 -21.70
C THR A 191 -9.38 6.73 -21.06
N LEU A 192 -10.06 7.74 -20.48
CA LEU A 192 -11.33 7.60 -19.76
C LEU A 192 -12.57 7.83 -20.65
N GLU A 193 -12.36 8.07 -21.93
CA GLU A 193 -13.42 8.37 -22.92
C GLU A 193 -14.33 9.51 -22.42
N THR A 194 -13.70 10.65 -22.10
CA THR A 194 -14.36 11.83 -21.54
C THR A 194 -13.73 13.14 -22.06
N SER A 195 -14.23 14.29 -21.66
CA SER A 195 -13.64 15.59 -22.03
C SER A 195 -12.58 16.05 -21.03
N VAL A 196 -11.63 16.86 -21.49
CA VAL A 196 -10.63 17.54 -20.64
C VAL A 196 -11.32 18.38 -19.55
N ALA A 197 -12.44 19.04 -19.88
CA ALA A 197 -13.24 19.78 -18.91
C ALA A 197 -13.79 18.88 -17.79
N SER A 198 -14.24 17.67 -18.13
CA SER A 198 -14.70 16.67 -17.17
C SER A 198 -13.56 16.18 -16.26
N VAL A 199 -12.36 15.93 -16.81
CA VAL A 199 -11.17 15.56 -16.04
C VAL A 199 -10.82 16.69 -15.05
N ASN A 200 -10.70 17.93 -15.51
CA ASN A 200 -10.36 19.07 -14.64
C ASN A 200 -11.39 19.27 -13.52
N SER A 201 -12.69 19.14 -13.83
CA SER A 201 -13.76 19.19 -12.83
C SER A 201 -13.67 18.04 -11.81
N ALA A 202 -13.32 16.82 -12.25
CA ALA A 202 -13.11 15.69 -11.37
C ALA A 202 -11.91 15.91 -10.42
N LEU A 203 -10.80 16.46 -10.95
CA LEU A 203 -9.60 16.79 -10.17
C LEU A 203 -9.87 17.87 -9.13
N GLN A 204 -10.57 18.95 -9.51
CA GLN A 204 -10.94 20.02 -8.58
C GLN A 204 -11.74 19.48 -7.39
N ARG A 205 -12.78 18.65 -7.65
CA ARG A 205 -13.57 18.02 -6.60
C ARG A 205 -12.74 17.03 -5.76
N ALA A 206 -11.80 16.33 -6.39
CA ALA A 206 -10.92 15.40 -5.71
C ALA A 206 -9.96 16.12 -4.75
N ARG A 207 -9.27 17.16 -5.20
CA ARG A 207 -8.34 17.97 -4.39
C ARG A 207 -9.03 18.61 -3.19
N ALA A 208 -10.20 19.22 -3.38
CA ALA A 208 -10.97 19.84 -2.31
C ALA A 208 -11.31 18.89 -1.16
N LYS A 209 -11.56 17.62 -1.47
CA LYS A 209 -11.85 16.61 -0.43
C LYS A 209 -10.58 15.96 0.13
N LEU A 210 -9.49 15.80 -0.65
CA LEU A 210 -8.21 15.29 -0.13
C LEU A 210 -7.62 16.25 0.89
N ALA A 211 -7.78 17.55 0.72
CA ALA A 211 -7.41 18.56 1.72
C ALA A 211 -8.09 18.36 3.08
N GLY A 212 -9.24 17.68 3.13
CA GLY A 212 -9.94 17.32 4.38
C GLY A 212 -9.45 16.06 5.06
N PHE A 213 -8.56 15.28 4.43
CA PHE A 213 -7.99 14.05 5.03
C PHE A 213 -6.74 14.30 5.90
N GLY A 214 -6.41 15.58 6.14
CA GLY A 214 -5.23 16.00 6.91
C GLY A 214 -3.95 15.98 6.08
N ASP A 215 -2.89 16.55 6.62
CA ASP A 215 -1.57 16.46 6.03
C ASP A 215 -1.17 14.98 5.97
N LEU A 216 -1.16 14.42 4.74
CA LEU A 216 -0.51 13.13 4.53
C LEU A 216 0.93 13.29 5.03
N PRO A 217 1.40 12.50 6.00
CA PRO A 217 2.72 12.69 6.57
C PRO A 217 3.74 12.81 5.45
N GLU A 218 4.56 13.85 5.47
CA GLU A 218 5.65 14.02 4.53
C GLU A 218 6.49 12.73 4.55
N GLY A 219 6.40 11.95 3.47
CA GLY A 219 7.09 10.67 3.39
C GLY A 219 8.56 10.89 3.12
N ALA A 220 9.40 10.71 4.11
CA ALA A 220 10.81 10.48 3.86
C ALA A 220 11.01 9.17 3.07
N ALA A 221 11.99 9.12 2.21
CA ALA A 221 12.37 7.90 1.48
C ALA A 221 12.75 6.75 2.43
N SER A 222 13.14 7.09 3.66
CA SER A 222 13.51 6.19 4.76
C SER A 222 12.99 6.73 6.09
N LEU A 223 12.92 5.86 7.10
CA LEU A 223 12.63 6.28 8.47
C LEU A 223 13.69 7.26 8.97
N THR A 224 13.27 8.30 9.67
CA THR A 224 14.20 9.14 10.43
C THR A 224 14.78 8.35 11.61
N ALA A 225 15.92 8.80 12.15
CA ALA A 225 16.52 8.19 13.33
C ALA A 225 15.51 8.15 14.53
N ALA A 226 14.69 9.19 14.69
CA ALA A 226 13.66 9.25 15.71
C ALA A 226 12.55 8.20 15.50
N GLN A 227 12.12 7.99 14.24
CA GLN A 227 11.15 6.97 13.89
C GLN A 227 11.71 5.55 14.07
N SER A 228 12.97 5.31 13.70
CA SER A 228 13.63 4.02 13.96
C SER A 228 13.68 3.72 15.46
N ALA A 229 14.10 4.69 16.29
CA ALA A 229 14.10 4.56 17.75
C ALA A 229 12.68 4.39 18.34
N LEU A 230 11.65 4.98 17.72
CA LEU A 230 10.25 4.77 18.10
C LEU A 230 9.84 3.32 17.88
N LEU A 231 10.17 2.74 16.70
CA LEU A 231 9.85 1.36 16.38
C LEU A 231 10.60 0.36 17.28
N ASP A 232 11.87 0.63 17.61
CA ASP A 232 12.61 -0.19 18.58
C ASP A 232 11.88 -0.25 19.94
N ARG A 233 11.46 0.93 20.44
CA ARG A 233 10.71 1.03 21.69
C ARG A 233 9.34 0.35 21.61
N TYR A 234 8.68 0.44 20.44
CA TYR A 234 7.39 -0.22 20.21
C TYR A 234 7.55 -1.75 20.31
N VAL A 235 8.53 -2.33 19.61
CA VAL A 235 8.80 -3.77 19.66
C VAL A 235 9.12 -4.22 21.09
N ASP A 236 10.00 -3.50 21.77
CA ASP A 236 10.40 -3.82 23.14
C ASP A 236 9.21 -3.78 24.11
N ALA A 237 8.39 -2.71 24.06
CA ALA A 237 7.20 -2.58 24.92
C ALA A 237 6.15 -3.65 24.59
N PHE A 238 5.93 -3.94 23.31
CA PHE A 238 4.94 -4.93 22.87
C PHE A 238 5.35 -6.36 23.27
N GLU A 239 6.59 -6.78 23.01
CA GLU A 239 7.07 -8.12 23.33
C GLU A 239 7.13 -8.38 24.85
N ARG A 240 7.49 -7.36 25.64
CA ARG A 240 7.42 -7.44 27.12
C ARG A 240 6.01 -7.28 27.67
N TYR A 241 5.08 -6.90 26.82
CA TYR A 241 3.70 -6.57 27.19
C TYR A 241 3.60 -5.42 28.23
N ASP A 242 4.51 -4.46 28.14
CA ASP A 242 4.47 -3.23 28.92
C ASP A 242 3.50 -2.24 28.26
N ILE A 243 2.22 -2.39 28.61
CA ILE A 243 1.14 -1.61 27.97
C ILE A 243 1.25 -0.11 28.30
N ASP A 244 1.74 0.24 29.48
CA ASP A 244 1.93 1.63 29.84
C ASP A 244 3.09 2.27 29.06
N ALA A 245 4.18 1.54 28.81
CA ALA A 245 5.24 1.99 27.92
C ALA A 245 4.74 2.11 26.47
N LEU A 246 3.95 1.15 26.00
CA LEU A 246 3.38 1.16 24.65
C LEU A 246 2.48 2.37 24.44
N VAL A 247 1.56 2.66 25.37
CA VAL A 247 0.63 3.78 25.28
C VAL A 247 1.35 5.12 25.21
N ARG A 248 2.51 5.29 25.90
CA ARG A 248 3.34 6.51 25.81
C ARG A 248 3.94 6.76 24.42
N LEU A 249 3.98 5.77 23.53
CA LEU A 249 4.46 5.91 22.15
C LEU A 249 3.37 6.38 21.18
N LEU A 250 2.12 6.34 21.62
CA LEU A 250 0.95 6.63 20.80
C LEU A 250 0.61 8.14 20.85
N ARG A 251 -0.08 8.62 19.82
CA ARG A 251 -0.75 9.93 19.85
C ARG A 251 -2.00 9.87 20.74
N ASP A 252 -2.43 11.01 21.25
CA ASP A 252 -3.64 11.10 22.10
C ASP A 252 -4.92 10.63 21.35
N ASP A 253 -4.98 10.89 20.05
CA ASP A 253 -6.09 10.53 19.16
C ASP A 253 -5.85 9.21 18.39
N VAL A 254 -4.86 8.41 18.80
CA VAL A 254 -4.49 7.15 18.17
C VAL A 254 -5.69 6.26 17.92
N THR A 255 -5.65 5.53 16.78
CA THR A 255 -6.67 4.55 16.44
C THR A 255 -6.10 3.14 16.40
N LEU A 256 -6.92 2.16 16.78
CA LEU A 256 -6.66 0.73 16.59
C LEU A 256 -7.80 0.14 15.80
N SER A 257 -7.51 -0.57 14.71
CA SER A 257 -8.51 -1.28 13.91
C SER A 257 -8.11 -2.72 13.67
N MET A 258 -9.09 -3.60 13.47
CA MET A 258 -8.84 -5.03 13.43
C MET A 258 -9.71 -5.77 12.39
N PRO A 259 -9.51 -5.53 11.06
CA PRO A 259 -10.17 -6.35 10.04
C PRO A 259 -9.87 -7.85 10.22
N PRO A 260 -10.85 -8.76 10.05
CA PRO A 260 -12.15 -8.55 9.39
C PRO A 260 -13.26 -8.00 10.30
N TYR A 261 -12.97 -7.67 11.54
CA TYR A 261 -13.96 -7.09 12.46
C TYR A 261 -14.22 -5.61 12.16
N ARG A 262 -15.47 -5.18 12.39
CA ARG A 262 -15.85 -3.75 12.38
C ARG A 262 -15.18 -2.95 13.48
N LEU A 263 -14.55 -3.65 14.44
CA LEU A 263 -13.92 -3.05 15.61
C LEU A 263 -12.86 -2.02 15.23
N TRP A 264 -13.04 -0.80 15.74
CA TRP A 264 -11.96 0.16 15.86
C TRP A 264 -12.12 0.98 17.14
N LEU A 265 -11.01 1.29 17.75
CA LEU A 265 -10.92 2.00 19.03
C LEU A 265 -10.16 3.29 18.83
N ARG A 266 -10.46 4.31 19.68
CA ARG A 266 -9.74 5.58 19.69
C ARG A 266 -9.26 5.91 21.10
N GLY A 267 -8.03 6.45 21.17
CA GLY A 267 -7.44 7.03 22.37
C GLY A 267 -6.80 6.00 23.28
N HIS A 268 -5.92 6.50 24.15
CA HIS A 268 -5.05 5.72 25.01
C HIS A 268 -5.83 4.78 25.93
N GLU A 269 -6.91 5.28 26.58
CA GLU A 269 -7.65 4.50 27.55
C GLU A 269 -8.35 3.28 26.93
N ASN A 270 -8.99 3.44 25.78
CA ASN A 270 -9.65 2.32 25.09
C ASN A 270 -8.64 1.27 24.61
N ILE A 271 -7.48 1.70 24.10
CA ILE A 271 -6.42 0.79 23.69
C ILE A 271 -5.83 0.07 24.89
N ARG A 272 -5.57 0.78 25.99
CA ARG A 272 -5.08 0.18 27.25
C ARG A 272 -6.06 -0.87 27.78
N ARG A 273 -7.35 -0.53 27.89
CA ARG A 273 -8.41 -1.47 28.32
C ARG A 273 -8.52 -2.68 27.39
N TRP A 274 -8.43 -2.46 26.08
CA TRP A 274 -8.43 -3.55 25.10
C TRP A 274 -7.25 -4.51 25.31
N MET A 275 -6.04 -3.98 25.38
CA MET A 275 -4.83 -4.81 25.53
C MET A 275 -4.82 -5.58 26.85
N LEU A 276 -5.23 -4.96 27.96
CA LEU A 276 -5.29 -5.62 29.27
C LEU A 276 -6.51 -6.53 29.46
N GLY A 277 -7.52 -6.39 28.61
CA GLY A 277 -8.75 -7.20 28.60
C GLY A 277 -8.74 -8.25 27.49
N ARG A 278 -9.58 -8.04 26.45
CA ARG A 278 -9.79 -8.99 25.35
C ARG A 278 -8.53 -9.26 24.51
N GLY A 279 -7.58 -8.34 24.50
CA GLY A 279 -6.30 -8.48 23.81
C GLY A 279 -5.21 -9.18 24.64
N ILE A 280 -5.50 -9.65 25.85
CA ILE A 280 -4.50 -10.22 26.80
C ILE A 280 -3.70 -11.40 26.22
N ASP A 281 -4.31 -12.16 25.31
CA ASP A 281 -3.66 -13.29 24.64
C ASP A 281 -2.51 -12.88 23.70
N CYS A 282 -2.34 -11.56 23.46
CA CYS A 282 -1.17 -11.05 22.76
C CYS A 282 0.09 -11.02 23.64
N ARG A 283 -0.03 -11.28 24.98
CA ARG A 283 1.12 -11.37 25.88
C ARG A 283 2.08 -12.48 25.42
N GLY A 284 3.37 -12.14 25.38
CA GLY A 284 4.42 -13.05 24.94
C GLY A 284 4.47 -13.25 23.41
N SER A 285 3.77 -12.43 22.64
CA SER A 285 3.93 -12.42 21.17
C SER A 285 5.35 -11.99 20.78
N ARG A 286 5.76 -12.44 19.57
CA ARG A 286 6.95 -11.99 18.86
C ARG A 286 6.55 -11.15 17.66
N LEU A 287 7.36 -10.14 17.35
CA LEU A 287 7.17 -9.26 16.19
C LEU A 287 8.30 -9.45 15.18
N VAL A 288 7.96 -9.74 13.94
CA VAL A 288 8.90 -9.84 12.80
C VAL A 288 8.68 -8.63 11.90
N PRO A 289 9.70 -7.77 11.70
CA PRO A 289 9.54 -6.55 10.92
C PRO A 289 9.35 -6.83 9.43
N THR A 290 8.53 -6.02 8.79
CA THR A 290 8.30 -5.95 7.34
C THR A 290 7.83 -4.56 6.94
N TRP A 291 7.51 -4.36 5.65
CA TRP A 291 6.91 -3.14 5.13
C TRP A 291 5.58 -3.44 4.44
N ALA A 292 4.60 -2.63 4.72
CA ALA A 292 3.27 -2.78 4.14
C ALA A 292 2.64 -1.42 3.83
N SER A 293 2.17 -1.24 2.61
CA SER A 293 1.44 -0.03 2.20
C SER A 293 2.21 1.27 2.51
N GLY A 294 3.51 1.28 2.23
CA GLY A 294 4.39 2.44 2.48
C GLY A 294 4.65 2.75 3.95
N SER A 295 4.34 1.82 4.85
CA SER A 295 4.42 2.02 6.31
C SER A 295 5.19 0.88 6.98
N PRO A 296 5.83 1.12 8.14
CA PRO A 296 6.41 0.05 8.95
C PRO A 296 5.33 -0.95 9.36
N ALA A 297 5.65 -2.23 9.26
CA ALA A 297 4.74 -3.30 9.60
C ALA A 297 5.43 -4.44 10.33
N PHE A 298 4.65 -5.30 10.99
CA PHE A 298 5.15 -6.43 11.74
C PHE A 298 4.23 -7.63 11.59
N GLY A 299 4.81 -8.80 11.28
CA GLY A 299 4.14 -10.06 11.52
C GLY A 299 4.13 -10.36 13.01
N GLN A 300 2.95 -10.44 13.59
CA GLN A 300 2.77 -10.82 15.00
C GLN A 300 2.54 -12.32 15.13
N TYR A 301 3.32 -12.95 16.01
CA TYR A 301 3.20 -14.37 16.35
C TYR A 301 2.87 -14.53 17.82
N ARG A 302 1.76 -15.17 18.14
CA ARG A 302 1.43 -15.67 19.48
C ARG A 302 2.18 -16.98 19.75
N SER A 303 2.03 -17.55 20.94
CA SER A 303 2.56 -18.88 21.24
C SER A 303 1.97 -19.99 20.34
N THR A 304 0.77 -19.75 19.82
CA THR A 304 0.03 -20.67 18.92
C THR A 304 0.40 -20.52 17.44
N GLY A 305 1.24 -19.55 17.07
CA GLY A 305 1.65 -19.29 15.68
C GLY A 305 1.29 -17.89 15.17
N PRO A 306 1.23 -17.69 13.84
CA PRO A 306 0.84 -16.43 13.20
C PRO A 306 -0.50 -15.89 13.71
N TRP A 307 -0.57 -14.58 13.99
CA TRP A 307 -1.79 -13.99 14.54
C TRP A 307 -2.31 -12.78 13.77
N ALA A 308 -1.43 -11.84 13.41
CA ALA A 308 -1.82 -10.64 12.69
C ALA A 308 -0.65 -10.04 11.91
N LEU A 309 -0.94 -9.37 10.80
CA LEU A 309 -0.06 -8.39 10.20
C LEU A 309 -0.44 -7.01 10.76
N ILE A 310 0.47 -6.39 11.52
CA ILE A 310 0.28 -5.07 12.12
C ILE A 310 0.90 -4.03 11.19
N VAL A 311 0.12 -3.04 10.74
CA VAL A 311 0.61 -1.89 9.96
C VAL A 311 0.52 -0.65 10.83
N LEU A 312 1.64 0.04 11.06
CA LEU A 312 1.72 1.24 11.88
C LEU A 312 1.72 2.49 11.01
N GLU A 313 0.80 3.41 11.27
CA GLU A 313 0.84 4.75 10.69
C GLU A 313 1.55 5.70 11.66
N LEU A 314 2.66 6.30 11.22
CA LEU A 314 3.45 7.21 12.03
C LEU A 314 3.10 8.67 11.69
N HIS A 315 3.11 9.53 12.70
CA HIS A 315 3.04 10.98 12.54
C HIS A 315 4.10 11.63 13.44
N GLY A 316 5.14 12.21 12.82
CA GLY A 316 6.32 12.64 13.56
C GLY A 316 7.00 11.47 14.27
N ASP A 317 7.18 11.61 15.58
CA ASP A 317 7.78 10.65 16.49
C ASP A 317 6.76 9.83 17.31
N ARG A 318 5.50 9.77 16.84
CA ARG A 318 4.39 9.07 17.49
C ARG A 318 3.66 8.13 16.53
N ILE A 319 3.03 7.10 17.10
CA ILE A 319 2.15 6.19 16.38
C ILE A 319 0.75 6.79 16.35
N ALA A 320 0.22 7.04 15.16
CA ALA A 320 -1.10 7.60 14.92
C ALA A 320 -2.17 6.52 14.72
N ALA A 321 -1.81 5.37 14.12
CA ALA A 321 -2.74 4.26 13.96
C ALA A 321 -2.01 2.91 14.02
N MET A 322 -2.71 1.90 14.54
CA MET A 322 -2.34 0.49 14.55
C MET A 322 -3.42 -0.31 13.84
N ASN A 323 -3.12 -0.85 12.66
CA ASN A 323 -4.06 -1.61 11.85
C ASN A 323 -3.67 -3.10 11.88
N TYR A 324 -4.50 -3.95 12.49
CA TYR A 324 -4.27 -5.38 12.65
C TYR A 324 -5.06 -6.17 11.61
N PHE A 325 -4.39 -6.82 10.69
CA PHE A 325 -5.01 -7.67 9.68
C PHE A 325 -4.86 -9.13 10.10
N LEU A 326 -5.98 -9.80 10.40
CA LEU A 326 -5.99 -11.11 11.02
C LEU A 326 -5.93 -12.29 10.03
N ASP A 327 -6.13 -12.05 8.74
CA ASP A 327 -6.04 -13.08 7.69
C ASP A 327 -4.57 -13.43 7.40
N THR A 328 -3.92 -14.09 8.35
CA THR A 328 -2.49 -14.43 8.26
C THR A 328 -2.20 -15.46 7.17
N GLU A 329 -3.14 -16.37 6.87
CA GLU A 329 -2.99 -17.36 5.80
C GLU A 329 -2.79 -16.70 4.44
N THR A 330 -3.48 -15.60 4.20
CA THR A 330 -3.32 -14.81 2.96
C THR A 330 -2.13 -13.86 3.02
N PHE A 331 -1.96 -13.14 4.13
CA PHE A 331 -0.97 -12.06 4.16
C PHE A 331 0.45 -12.54 4.42
N PHE A 332 0.68 -13.46 5.37
CA PHE A 332 2.05 -13.83 5.74
C PHE A 332 2.90 -14.34 4.55
N PRO A 333 2.39 -15.25 3.69
CA PRO A 333 3.15 -15.67 2.50
C PRO A 333 3.46 -14.51 1.54
N ARG A 334 2.53 -13.56 1.37
CA ARG A 334 2.70 -12.40 0.48
C ARG A 334 3.77 -11.44 0.97
N PHE A 335 3.97 -11.35 2.28
CA PHE A 335 4.96 -10.49 2.94
C PHE A 335 6.28 -11.20 3.26
N GLY A 336 6.46 -12.43 2.78
CA GLY A 336 7.66 -13.22 3.07
C GLY A 336 7.85 -13.52 4.56
N LEU A 337 6.78 -13.47 5.34
CA LEU A 337 6.82 -13.74 6.78
C LEU A 337 6.84 -15.25 7.04
N PRO A 338 7.59 -15.71 8.06
CA PRO A 338 7.67 -17.13 8.40
C PRO A 338 6.29 -17.75 8.65
N PRO A 339 6.03 -18.99 8.18
CA PRO A 339 4.77 -19.69 8.45
C PRO A 339 4.63 -20.10 9.92
N GLU A 340 5.74 -20.14 10.65
CA GLU A 340 5.81 -20.51 12.07
C GLU A 340 6.45 -19.38 12.87
N ARG A 341 6.18 -19.39 14.19
CA ARG A 341 6.76 -18.43 15.11
C ARG A 341 8.30 -18.57 15.15
N PRO A 342 9.05 -17.48 14.87
CA PRO A 342 10.50 -17.50 15.05
C PRO A 342 10.91 -17.71 16.52
N ALA A 343 12.06 -18.33 16.72
CA ALA A 343 12.62 -18.61 18.03
C ALA A 343 12.91 -17.34 18.87
#